data_a23ab26a91ca7a8276951fcddc83a292
#
_entry.id   a23ab26a91ca7a8276951fcddc83a292
#
_cell.length_a   1.000
_cell.length_b   1.000
_cell.length_c   1.000
_cell.angle_alpha   90.00
_cell.angle_beta   90.00
_cell.angle_gamma   90.00
#
_symmetry.space_group_name_H-M   'P 1'
#
loop_
_entity.id
_entity.type
_entity.pdbx_description
1 polymer ?
#
loop_
_entity_poly.entity_id
_entity_poly.type
_entity_poly.pdbx_seq_one_letter_code
_entity_poly.pdbx_strand_id
1 'polypeptide(L)'
;ALAKNAAANGFAAIIAAAGGAAHLAGVIAAQTTLPVIGIPVKSGAMQGVDALYATVQMPPGIPVATVAIDGAKNAAILAAQIIGVANPEVRQKIADFKKKMADDVEKKDAKLQTLGVADYLAQKNK
;
A
#
# COMPACT_ATOMS: atom_id res chain seq x y z
N ALA A 1 -22.61 -5.49 6.94
CA ALA A 1 -23.37 -4.83 5.87
C ALA A 1 -22.46 -4.20 4.81
N LEU A 2 -21.48 -3.31 5.16
CA LEU A 2 -20.66 -2.59 4.18
C LEU A 2 -19.93 -3.55 3.21
N ALA A 3 -19.16 -4.51 3.71
CA ALA A 3 -18.37 -5.41 2.87
C ALA A 3 -19.21 -6.23 1.88
N LYS A 4 -20.38 -6.71 2.32
CA LYS A 4 -21.30 -7.48 1.46
C LYS A 4 -21.89 -6.66 0.31
N ASN A 5 -22.12 -5.38 0.54
CA ASN A 5 -22.77 -4.49 -0.43
C ASN A 5 -21.75 -3.65 -1.23
N ALA A 6 -20.45 -3.76 -0.92
CA ALA A 6 -19.44 -2.90 -1.51
C ALA A 6 -19.39 -2.98 -3.04
N ALA A 7 -19.43 -4.18 -3.60
CA ALA A 7 -19.43 -4.37 -5.06
C ALA A 7 -20.66 -3.72 -5.71
N ALA A 8 -21.86 -3.94 -5.15
CA ALA A 8 -23.10 -3.34 -5.64
C ALA A 8 -23.09 -1.80 -5.51
N ASN A 9 -22.34 -1.27 -4.54
CA ASN A 9 -22.18 0.17 -4.33
C ASN A 9 -21.04 0.79 -5.19
N GLY A 10 -20.47 0.04 -6.14
CA GLY A 10 -19.47 0.55 -7.08
C GLY A 10 -18.04 0.62 -6.54
N PHE A 11 -17.74 0.00 -5.39
CA PHE A 11 -16.36 -0.14 -4.93
C PHE A 11 -15.61 -1.14 -5.81
N ALA A 12 -14.32 -0.88 -6.07
CA ALA A 12 -13.45 -1.76 -6.85
C ALA A 12 -12.44 -2.53 -5.99
N ALA A 13 -12.13 -2.03 -4.80
CA ALA A 13 -11.25 -2.66 -3.82
C ALA A 13 -11.57 -2.13 -2.41
N ILE A 14 -11.13 -2.83 -1.39
CA ILE A 14 -11.27 -2.40 0.01
C ILE A 14 -9.89 -2.40 0.66
N ILE A 15 -9.52 -1.31 1.33
CA ILE A 15 -8.32 -1.23 2.15
C ILE A 15 -8.73 -1.35 3.62
N ALA A 16 -8.11 -2.28 4.35
CA ALA A 16 -8.39 -2.52 5.76
C ALA A 16 -7.09 -2.47 6.58
N ALA A 17 -7.04 -1.61 7.59
CA ALA A 17 -5.90 -1.44 8.48
C ALA A 17 -6.23 -1.96 9.88
N ALA A 18 -5.37 -2.79 10.45
CA ALA A 18 -5.54 -3.33 11.79
C ALA A 18 -4.20 -3.62 12.47
N GLY A 19 -4.16 -3.44 13.80
CA GLY A 19 -3.03 -3.79 14.65
C GLY A 19 -3.31 -5.01 15.53
N GLY A 20 -2.31 -5.48 16.26
CA GLY A 20 -2.42 -6.64 17.12
C GLY A 20 -2.80 -7.91 16.36
N ALA A 21 -3.82 -8.63 16.80
CA ALA A 21 -4.31 -9.85 16.15
C ALA A 21 -4.96 -9.63 14.76
N ALA A 22 -5.13 -8.41 14.33
CA ALA A 22 -5.43 -7.91 12.95
C ALA A 22 -6.46 -8.72 12.14
N HIS A 23 -7.60 -9.07 12.72
CA HIS A 23 -8.64 -9.88 12.06
C HIS A 23 -9.45 -9.13 10.98
N LEU A 24 -9.44 -7.79 10.96
CA LEU A 24 -10.35 -6.97 10.18
C LEU A 24 -10.31 -7.29 8.67
N ALA A 25 -9.11 -7.35 8.10
CA ALA A 25 -8.95 -7.58 6.66
C ALA A 25 -9.47 -8.96 6.24
N GLY A 26 -9.17 -10.01 7.02
CA GLY A 26 -9.66 -11.36 6.78
C GLY A 26 -11.18 -11.47 6.90
N VAL A 27 -11.78 -10.85 7.91
CA VAL A 27 -13.25 -10.81 8.09
C VAL A 27 -13.92 -10.10 6.92
N ILE A 28 -13.36 -9.00 6.44
CA ILE A 28 -13.87 -8.27 5.26
C ILE A 28 -13.73 -9.15 4.02
N ALA A 29 -12.56 -9.77 3.79
CA ALA A 29 -12.31 -10.61 2.62
C ALA A 29 -13.29 -11.79 2.54
N ALA A 30 -13.67 -12.38 3.67
CA ALA A 30 -14.68 -13.44 3.72
C ALA A 30 -16.10 -12.98 3.39
N GLN A 31 -16.38 -11.68 3.32
CA GLN A 31 -17.71 -11.11 3.11
C GLN A 31 -17.88 -10.42 1.74
N THR A 32 -16.84 -10.39 0.90
CA THR A 32 -16.87 -9.69 -0.38
C THR A 32 -16.12 -10.49 -1.45
N THR A 33 -16.47 -10.24 -2.71
CA THR A 33 -15.72 -10.74 -3.88
C THR A 33 -14.70 -9.72 -4.38
N LEU A 34 -14.67 -8.52 -3.78
CA LEU A 34 -13.71 -7.48 -4.15
C LEU A 34 -12.31 -7.81 -3.58
N PRO A 35 -11.24 -7.37 -4.27
CA PRO A 35 -9.89 -7.41 -3.71
C PRO A 35 -9.83 -6.67 -2.37
N VAL A 36 -9.26 -7.32 -1.34
CA VAL A 36 -9.02 -6.71 -0.03
C VAL A 36 -7.52 -6.55 0.18
N ILE A 37 -7.11 -5.33 0.53
CA ILE A 37 -5.74 -4.96 0.81
C ILE A 37 -5.61 -4.73 2.31
N GLY A 38 -4.77 -5.53 2.98
CA GLY A 38 -4.53 -5.45 4.40
C GLY A 38 -3.30 -4.59 4.71
N ILE A 39 -3.45 -3.66 5.66
CA ILE A 39 -2.34 -2.89 6.21
C ILE A 39 -2.13 -3.34 7.66
N PRO A 40 -1.04 -4.07 7.96
CA PRO A 40 -0.64 -4.31 9.34
C PRO A 40 -0.28 -2.99 10.00
N VAL A 41 -0.85 -2.70 11.16
CA VAL A 41 -0.58 -1.44 11.88
C VAL A 41 0.37 -1.71 13.03
N LYS A 42 1.40 -0.88 13.13
CA LYS A 42 2.35 -0.91 14.24
C LYS A 42 1.63 -0.60 15.55
N SER A 43 1.65 -1.57 16.47
CA SER A 43 1.04 -1.43 17.79
C SER A 43 1.71 -2.35 18.81
N GLY A 44 1.60 -2.01 20.09
CA GLY A 44 2.05 -2.84 21.20
C GLY A 44 3.53 -3.24 21.17
N ALA A 45 3.85 -4.26 21.94
CA ALA A 45 5.23 -4.72 22.18
C ALA A 45 5.90 -5.33 20.93
N MET A 46 5.12 -5.94 20.03
CA MET A 46 5.64 -6.60 18.81
C MET A 46 5.78 -5.66 17.63
N GLN A 47 5.50 -4.37 17.78
CA GLN A 47 5.74 -3.34 16.78
C GLN A 47 5.13 -3.64 15.39
N GLY A 48 4.00 -4.35 15.35
CA GLY A 48 3.26 -4.68 14.14
C GLY A 48 3.62 -6.02 13.48
N VAL A 49 4.61 -6.76 13.98
CA VAL A 49 4.97 -8.09 13.46
C VAL A 49 3.83 -9.09 13.67
N ASP A 50 3.16 -9.03 14.80
CA ASP A 50 1.93 -9.78 15.11
C ASP A 50 0.82 -9.47 14.11
N ALA A 51 0.58 -8.19 13.83
CA ALA A 51 -0.39 -7.75 12.83
C ALA A 51 -0.03 -8.21 11.41
N LEU A 52 1.25 -8.18 11.05
CA LEU A 52 1.74 -8.67 9.76
C LEU A 52 1.43 -10.16 9.59
N TYR A 53 1.78 -11.00 10.55
CA TYR A 53 1.50 -12.42 10.48
C TYR A 53 -0.01 -12.72 10.48
N ALA A 54 -0.79 -12.03 11.32
CA ALA A 54 -2.24 -12.21 11.35
C ALA A 54 -2.92 -11.82 10.03
N THR A 55 -2.39 -10.82 9.32
CA THR A 55 -2.95 -10.33 8.06
C THR A 55 -2.52 -11.16 6.85
N VAL A 56 -1.24 -11.60 6.80
CA VAL A 56 -0.69 -12.31 5.63
C VAL A 56 -1.00 -13.81 5.65
N GLN A 57 -1.13 -14.44 6.82
CA GLN A 57 -1.38 -15.87 6.99
C GLN A 57 -2.87 -16.21 6.87
N MET A 58 -3.42 -15.99 5.67
CA MET A 58 -4.82 -16.29 5.39
C MET A 58 -5.01 -17.76 4.97
N PRO A 59 -6.14 -18.39 5.35
CA PRO A 59 -6.47 -19.73 4.90
C PRO A 59 -6.74 -19.77 3.39
N PRO A 60 -6.55 -20.94 2.73
CA PRO A 60 -6.91 -21.12 1.32
C PRO A 60 -8.37 -20.73 1.05
N GLY A 61 -8.58 -19.94 -0.02
CA GLY A 61 -9.90 -19.49 -0.45
C GLY A 61 -10.27 -18.06 -0.03
N ILE A 62 -9.59 -17.48 0.96
CA ILE A 62 -9.85 -16.10 1.43
C ILE A 62 -8.55 -15.29 1.39
N PRO A 63 -8.09 -14.84 0.23
CA PRO A 63 -6.83 -14.10 0.11
C PRO A 63 -6.98 -12.64 0.59
N VAL A 64 -5.91 -12.13 1.21
CA VAL A 64 -5.73 -10.70 1.53
C VAL A 64 -4.39 -10.25 0.95
N ALA A 65 -4.40 -9.23 0.09
CA ALA A 65 -3.18 -8.62 -0.44
C ALA A 65 -2.53 -7.76 0.65
N THR A 66 -1.48 -8.26 1.30
CA THR A 66 -0.88 -7.61 2.45
C THR A 66 0.29 -6.72 2.04
N VAL A 67 0.29 -5.47 2.48
CA VAL A 67 1.41 -4.52 2.31
C VAL A 67 2.31 -4.51 3.57
N ALA A 68 3.38 -3.73 3.54
CA ALA A 68 4.28 -3.58 4.69
C ALA A 68 3.56 -3.00 5.92
N ILE A 69 4.14 -3.19 7.10
CA ILE A 69 3.68 -2.54 8.34
C ILE A 69 3.62 -1.03 8.11
N ASP A 70 2.50 -0.41 8.46
CA ASP A 70 2.16 1.01 8.24
C ASP A 70 2.22 1.45 6.75
N GLY A 71 2.16 0.50 5.82
CA GLY A 71 2.33 0.72 4.38
C GLY A 71 1.12 1.34 3.66
N ALA A 72 0.42 2.30 4.26
CA ALA A 72 -0.80 2.91 3.72
C ALA A 72 -0.63 3.48 2.30
N LYS A 73 0.52 4.09 2.00
CA LYS A 73 0.83 4.62 0.66
C LYS A 73 0.84 3.51 -0.39
N ASN A 74 1.49 2.38 -0.10
CA ASN A 74 1.54 1.25 -1.02
C ASN A 74 0.17 0.56 -1.15
N ALA A 75 -0.63 0.51 -0.09
CA ALA A 75 -2.01 0.02 -0.18
C ALA A 75 -2.86 0.88 -1.14
N ALA A 76 -2.76 2.20 -1.05
CA ALA A 76 -3.46 3.11 -1.96
C ALA A 76 -2.99 2.96 -3.42
N ILE A 77 -1.67 2.83 -3.65
CA ILE A 77 -1.11 2.59 -4.98
C ILE A 77 -1.60 1.26 -5.55
N LEU A 78 -1.61 0.19 -4.75
CA LEU A 78 -2.09 -1.13 -5.17
C LEU A 78 -3.59 -1.08 -5.51
N ALA A 79 -4.42 -0.41 -4.70
CA ALA A 79 -5.83 -0.20 -5.03
C ALA A 79 -6.01 0.55 -6.35
N ALA A 80 -5.24 1.62 -6.57
CA ALA A 80 -5.24 2.35 -7.83
C ALA A 80 -4.80 1.48 -9.01
N GLN A 81 -3.80 0.60 -8.83
CA GLN A 81 -3.36 -0.35 -9.86
C GLN A 81 -4.47 -1.34 -10.23
N ILE A 82 -5.20 -1.87 -9.23
CA ILE A 82 -6.36 -2.75 -9.45
C ILE A 82 -7.42 -2.03 -10.28
N ILE A 83 -7.78 -0.80 -9.90
CA ILE A 83 -8.73 0.04 -10.65
C ILE A 83 -8.21 0.33 -12.06
N GLY A 84 -6.92 0.61 -12.19
CA GLY A 84 -6.25 0.93 -13.45
C GLY A 84 -6.24 -0.22 -14.47
N VAL A 85 -6.54 -1.45 -14.08
CA VAL A 85 -6.69 -2.59 -15.02
C VAL A 85 -7.83 -2.30 -16.01
N ALA A 86 -8.96 -1.79 -15.53
CA ALA A 86 -10.13 -1.49 -16.34
C ALA A 86 -10.29 0.02 -16.65
N ASN A 87 -9.52 0.90 -16.00
CA ASN A 87 -9.62 2.35 -16.16
C ASN A 87 -8.31 2.93 -16.72
N PRO A 88 -8.25 3.27 -18.02
CA PRO A 88 -7.04 3.80 -18.66
C PRO A 88 -6.57 5.14 -18.07
N GLU A 89 -7.47 6.01 -17.61
CA GLU A 89 -7.11 7.29 -16.99
C GLU A 89 -6.36 7.08 -15.67
N VAL A 90 -6.86 6.18 -14.81
CA VAL A 90 -6.19 5.83 -13.56
C VAL A 90 -4.84 5.17 -13.85
N ARG A 91 -4.77 4.29 -14.84
CA ARG A 91 -3.52 3.67 -15.28
C ARG A 91 -2.48 4.70 -15.70
N GLN A 92 -2.88 5.71 -16.47
CA GLN A 92 -1.99 6.79 -16.90
C GLN A 92 -1.47 7.59 -15.70
N LYS A 93 -2.33 7.95 -14.75
CA LYS A 93 -1.91 8.64 -13.51
C LYS A 93 -0.87 7.85 -12.71
N ILE A 94 -0.99 6.52 -12.67
CA ILE A 94 0.02 5.66 -12.03
C ILE A 94 1.34 5.66 -12.80
N ALA A 95 1.30 5.61 -14.13
CA ALA A 95 2.48 5.69 -14.96
C ALA A 95 3.23 7.03 -14.75
N ASP A 96 2.50 8.13 -14.74
CA ASP A 96 3.04 9.47 -14.50
C ASP A 96 3.65 9.59 -13.09
N PHE A 97 2.98 9.02 -12.08
CA PHE A 97 3.50 8.96 -10.71
C PHE A 97 4.82 8.18 -10.64
N LYS A 98 4.91 7.01 -11.29
CA LYS A 98 6.14 6.21 -11.32
C LYS A 98 7.26 6.93 -12.07
N LYS A 99 6.93 7.57 -13.21
CA LYS A 99 7.89 8.38 -13.97
C LYS A 99 8.45 9.51 -13.11
N LYS A 100 7.59 10.26 -12.42
CA LYS A 100 8.02 11.31 -11.50
C LYS A 100 8.97 10.80 -10.41
N MET A 101 8.69 9.62 -9.84
CA MET A 101 9.59 9.02 -8.85
C MET A 101 10.98 8.71 -9.43
N ALA A 102 11.05 8.20 -10.67
CA ALA A 102 12.31 7.96 -11.35
C ALA A 102 13.06 9.29 -11.61
N ASP A 103 12.38 10.28 -12.19
CA ASP A 103 12.94 11.61 -12.46
C ASP A 103 13.49 12.27 -11.16
N ASP A 104 12.79 12.09 -10.03
CA ASP A 104 13.22 12.62 -8.72
C ASP A 104 14.49 11.93 -8.18
N VAL A 105 14.68 10.63 -8.47
CA VAL A 105 15.91 9.90 -8.12
C VAL A 105 17.06 10.34 -9.01
N GLU A 106 16.86 10.45 -10.32
CA GLU A 106 17.86 10.92 -11.28
C GLU A 106 18.36 12.33 -10.94
N LYS A 107 17.45 13.24 -10.58
CA LYS A 107 17.82 14.60 -10.13
C LYS A 107 18.68 14.58 -8.86
N LYS A 108 18.36 13.71 -7.91
CA LYS A 108 19.16 13.56 -6.68
C LYS A 108 20.55 13.01 -6.99
N ASP A 109 20.65 12.02 -7.89
CA ASP A 109 21.91 11.46 -8.32
C ASP A 109 22.77 12.52 -9.03
N ALA A 110 22.22 13.22 -10.01
CA ALA A 110 22.91 14.31 -10.72
C ALA A 110 23.44 15.39 -9.74
N LYS A 111 22.61 15.76 -8.74
CA LYS A 111 23.02 16.70 -7.70
C LYS A 111 24.18 16.15 -6.85
N LEU A 112 24.13 14.87 -6.48
CA LEU A 112 25.18 14.20 -5.72
C LEU A 112 26.49 14.16 -6.52
N GLN A 113 26.44 13.81 -7.80
CA GLN A 113 27.59 13.79 -8.69
C GLN A 113 28.25 15.17 -8.84
N THR A 114 27.44 16.23 -8.87
CA THR A 114 27.93 17.60 -9.01
C THR A 114 28.56 18.13 -7.72
N LEU A 115 27.95 17.89 -6.57
CA LEU A 115 28.39 18.45 -5.28
C LEU A 115 29.42 17.60 -4.56
N GLY A 116 29.46 16.29 -4.84
CA GLY A 116 30.17 15.33 -4.01
C GLY A 116 29.45 15.02 -2.70
N VAL A 117 29.86 13.95 -2.04
CA VAL A 117 29.16 13.40 -0.85
C VAL A 117 29.10 14.39 0.32
N ALA A 118 30.22 15.07 0.63
CA ALA A 118 30.30 15.95 1.79
C ALA A 118 29.31 17.13 1.70
N ASP A 119 29.32 17.84 0.57
CA ASP A 119 28.46 19.02 0.36
C ASP A 119 27.01 18.63 0.18
N TYR A 120 26.74 17.48 -0.46
CA TYR A 120 25.37 16.96 -0.59
C TYR A 120 24.74 16.67 0.79
N LEU A 121 25.47 16.01 1.70
CA LEU A 121 25.01 15.72 3.05
C LEU A 121 24.82 16.98 3.89
N ALA A 122 25.73 17.96 3.77
CA ALA A 122 25.62 19.25 4.46
C ALA A 122 24.34 20.03 4.06
N GLN A 123 23.91 19.92 2.80
CA GLN A 123 22.68 20.55 2.32
C GLN A 123 21.39 19.80 2.76
N LYS A 124 21.47 18.47 2.97
CA LYS A 124 20.32 17.65 3.35
C LYS A 124 19.98 17.78 4.84
N ASN A 125 20.92 18.18 5.67
CA ASN A 125 20.79 18.31 7.12
C ASN A 125 20.37 19.74 7.58
N LYS A 126 20.11 20.64 6.63
CA LYS A 126 19.49 21.96 6.84
C LYS A 126 18.00 21.89 6.52
#